data_6a1dced072a79ff1a1702f4756aca466
#
_entry.id   6a1dced072a79ff1a1702f4756aca466
#
_cell.length_a   1.000
_cell.length_b   1.000
_cell.length_c   1.000
_cell.angle_alpha   90.00
_cell.angle_beta   90.00
_cell.angle_gamma   90.00
#
_symmetry.space_group_name_H-M   'P 1'
#
loop_
_entity.id
_entity.type
_entity.pdbx_description
1 polymer ?
#
loop_
_entity_poly.entity_id
_entity_poly.type
_entity_poly.pdbx_seq_one_letter_code
_entity_poly.pdbx_strand_id
1 'polypeptide(L)'
;MIEHYGNGPFAFQGFPTPLFADIIRINCFRQRATKSLPIIETEDLTYEAYEILNRIQSFSSEQWAESKLPSRREEWTLLGNIRQAAVALYCIHSLQSISVLPLIPFLRESCFLHSQQLQRLLKRAIPLPSLRLFMLWPLVVLGVEAVNGDLSMQAFVQEKLSELSRYTGMLAPLTAKDVLERFWNSGRTDWDSCFERPYAFIMVPAVDVSKLS
;
A
#
# COMPACT_ATOMS: atom_id res chain seq x y z
N MET A 1 -22.10 -8.33 2.48
CA MET A 1 -21.24 -9.40 1.92
C MET A 1 -19.74 -9.25 2.30
N ILE A 2 -19.36 -8.26 3.13
CA ILE A 2 -17.98 -8.02 3.60
C ILE A 2 -17.68 -8.73 4.94
N GLU A 3 -18.69 -9.12 5.70
CA GLU A 3 -18.52 -9.71 7.06
C GLU A 3 -17.98 -11.15 7.10
N HIS A 4 -17.92 -11.85 5.98
CA HIS A 4 -17.51 -13.27 5.94
C HIS A 4 -16.01 -13.51 5.68
N TYR A 5 -15.20 -12.44 5.47
CA TYR A 5 -13.76 -12.58 5.22
C TYR A 5 -12.88 -12.62 6.48
N GLY A 6 -13.50 -12.54 7.68
CA GLY A 6 -12.76 -12.50 8.95
C GLY A 6 -12.10 -13.82 9.40
N ASN A 7 -12.47 -14.95 8.81
CA ASN A 7 -12.04 -16.30 9.24
C ASN A 7 -11.31 -17.12 8.18
N GLY A 8 -10.78 -16.50 7.14
CA GLY A 8 -10.01 -17.18 6.09
C GLY A 8 -8.60 -17.59 6.53
N PRO A 9 -8.01 -18.63 5.91
CA PRO A 9 -6.75 -19.20 6.36
C PRO A 9 -5.57 -18.21 6.17
N PHE A 10 -4.79 -18.06 7.21
CA PHE A 10 -3.44 -17.47 7.38
C PHE A 10 -3.02 -16.22 6.57
N ALA A 11 -3.37 -16.06 5.30
CA ALA A 11 -2.91 -14.96 4.45
C ALA A 11 -3.51 -13.59 4.85
N PHE A 12 -4.72 -13.55 5.44
CA PHE A 12 -5.40 -12.31 5.83
C PHE A 12 -5.22 -11.94 7.30
N GLN A 13 -4.68 -12.82 8.14
CA GLN A 13 -4.51 -12.53 9.57
C GLN A 13 -3.57 -11.35 9.85
N GLY A 14 -2.65 -11.04 8.94
CA GLY A 14 -1.71 -9.92 9.04
C GLY A 14 -2.19 -8.63 8.40
N PHE A 15 -3.47 -8.53 7.98
CA PHE A 15 -4.02 -7.30 7.40
C PHE A 15 -5.27 -6.84 8.18
N PRO A 16 -5.31 -5.56 8.65
CA PRO A 16 -6.52 -5.02 9.28
C PRO A 16 -7.70 -4.99 8.31
N THR A 17 -8.81 -5.63 8.67
CA THR A 17 -10.02 -5.70 7.83
C THR A 17 -10.52 -4.33 7.35
N PRO A 18 -10.53 -3.24 8.17
CA PRO A 18 -10.91 -1.92 7.70
C PRO A 18 -10.01 -1.40 6.57
N LEU A 19 -8.69 -1.51 6.72
CA LEU A 19 -7.74 -1.07 5.70
C LEU A 19 -7.80 -1.93 4.43
N PHE A 20 -8.05 -3.23 4.57
CA PHE A 20 -8.27 -4.10 3.41
C PHE A 20 -9.54 -3.72 2.64
N ALA A 21 -10.62 -3.40 3.37
CA ALA A 21 -11.85 -2.90 2.76
C ALA A 21 -11.62 -1.57 2.02
N ASP A 22 -10.75 -0.69 2.53
CA ASP A 22 -10.40 0.55 1.84
C ASP A 22 -9.57 0.31 0.57
N ILE A 23 -8.66 -0.68 0.54
CA ILE A 23 -8.00 -1.10 -0.71
C ILE A 23 -9.02 -1.56 -1.75
N ILE A 24 -10.01 -2.37 -1.35
CA ILE A 24 -11.08 -2.80 -2.26
C ILE A 24 -11.86 -1.57 -2.78
N ARG A 25 -12.22 -0.63 -1.89
CA ARG A 25 -12.91 0.61 -2.28
C ARG A 25 -12.09 1.44 -3.26
N ILE A 26 -10.79 1.60 -3.02
CA ILE A 26 -9.88 2.30 -3.94
C ILE A 26 -9.91 1.63 -5.32
N ASN A 27 -9.82 0.32 -5.39
CA ASN A 27 -9.82 -0.41 -6.67
C ASN A 27 -11.16 -0.31 -7.39
N CYS A 28 -12.28 -0.49 -6.69
CA CYS A 28 -13.63 -0.30 -7.26
C CYS A 28 -13.83 1.13 -7.74
N PHE A 29 -13.36 2.10 -6.96
CA PHE A 29 -13.41 3.52 -7.30
C PHE A 29 -12.60 3.82 -8.57
N ARG A 30 -11.37 3.31 -8.67
CA ARG A 30 -10.53 3.45 -9.87
C ARG A 30 -11.22 2.90 -11.12
N GLN A 31 -11.81 1.70 -11.04
CA GLN A 31 -12.55 1.10 -12.16
C GLN A 31 -13.76 1.95 -12.58
N ARG A 32 -14.45 2.54 -11.62
CA ARG A 32 -15.60 3.43 -11.89
C ARG A 32 -15.13 4.74 -12.55
N ALA A 33 -14.14 5.39 -11.97
CA ALA A 33 -13.61 6.65 -12.47
C ALA A 33 -13.04 6.54 -13.90
N THR A 34 -12.42 5.41 -14.26
CA THR A 34 -11.90 5.18 -15.63
C THR A 34 -12.99 4.88 -16.65
N LYS A 35 -14.20 4.49 -16.22
CA LYS A 35 -15.34 4.20 -17.12
C LYS A 35 -16.28 5.41 -17.29
N SER A 36 -16.26 6.36 -16.36
CA SER A 36 -17.14 7.53 -16.37
C SER A 36 -16.56 8.63 -17.27
N LEU A 37 -17.35 9.09 -18.24
CA LEU A 37 -17.17 10.31 -19.03
C LEU A 37 -18.45 11.12 -18.77
N PRO A 38 -18.51 12.22 -18.10
CA PRO A 38 -18.08 13.57 -18.38
C PRO A 38 -17.78 14.46 -17.14
N ILE A 39 -17.40 15.71 -17.38
CA ILE A 39 -16.83 16.75 -16.52
C ILE A 39 -17.62 17.07 -15.22
N ILE A 40 -18.89 16.77 -15.12
CA ILE A 40 -19.77 17.15 -13.98
C ILE A 40 -19.56 16.25 -12.74
N GLU A 41 -19.01 15.05 -12.92
CA GLU A 41 -18.79 14.07 -11.82
C GLU A 41 -17.41 14.22 -11.13
N THR A 42 -16.54 15.11 -11.60
CA THR A 42 -15.16 15.19 -11.13
C THR A 42 -15.06 15.69 -9.68
N GLU A 43 -15.89 16.63 -9.27
CA GLU A 43 -15.90 17.18 -7.88
C GLU A 43 -16.38 16.13 -6.89
N ASP A 44 -17.43 15.37 -7.24
CA ASP A 44 -17.96 14.28 -6.42
C ASP A 44 -16.93 13.15 -6.27
N LEU A 45 -16.21 12.82 -7.34
CA LEU A 45 -15.15 11.82 -7.33
C LEU A 45 -13.99 12.27 -6.43
N THR A 46 -13.59 13.52 -6.51
CA THR A 46 -12.52 14.06 -5.66
C THR A 46 -12.93 14.05 -4.18
N TYR A 47 -14.15 14.44 -3.87
CA TYR A 47 -14.68 14.38 -2.51
C TYR A 47 -14.66 12.92 -1.96
N GLU A 48 -15.18 11.96 -2.72
CA GLU A 48 -15.18 10.54 -2.34
C GLU A 48 -13.75 10.01 -2.12
N ALA A 49 -12.78 10.44 -2.93
CA ALA A 49 -11.38 10.08 -2.77
C ALA A 49 -10.80 10.59 -1.44
N TYR A 50 -11.11 11.84 -1.05
CA TYR A 50 -10.72 12.37 0.25
C TYR A 50 -11.41 11.65 1.42
N GLU A 51 -12.67 11.24 1.28
CA GLU A 51 -13.36 10.44 2.28
C GLU A 51 -12.70 9.08 2.50
N ILE A 52 -12.21 8.44 1.43
CA ILE A 52 -11.43 7.20 1.54
C ILE A 52 -10.12 7.47 2.30
N LEU A 53 -9.39 8.52 1.94
CA LEU A 53 -8.13 8.89 2.59
C LEU A 53 -8.33 9.21 4.08
N ASN A 54 -9.38 9.97 4.43
CA ASN A 54 -9.71 10.31 5.81
C ASN A 54 -10.02 9.06 6.64
N ARG A 55 -10.74 8.05 6.09
CA ARG A 55 -10.98 6.78 6.76
C ARG A 55 -9.69 6.02 7.05
N ILE A 56 -8.78 5.98 6.07
CA ILE A 56 -7.47 5.35 6.25
C ILE A 56 -6.70 6.04 7.37
N GLN A 57 -6.70 7.38 7.40
CA GLN A 57 -6.00 8.15 8.42
C GLN A 57 -6.61 8.01 9.82
N SER A 58 -7.93 7.82 9.91
CA SER A 58 -8.63 7.62 11.18
C SER A 58 -8.52 6.20 11.75
N PHE A 59 -7.91 5.27 11.03
CA PHE A 59 -7.71 3.90 11.52
C PHE A 59 -6.79 3.89 12.76
N SER A 60 -7.24 3.22 13.83
CA SER A 60 -6.44 3.02 15.05
C SER A 60 -5.80 1.63 15.06
N SER A 61 -4.48 1.60 14.94
CA SER A 61 -3.69 0.38 15.04
C SER A 61 -3.70 -0.23 16.44
N GLU A 62 -3.84 0.62 17.48
CA GLU A 62 -3.93 0.21 18.89
C GLU A 62 -5.22 -0.56 19.14
N GLN A 63 -6.37 0.00 18.72
CA GLN A 63 -7.68 -0.67 18.84
C GLN A 63 -7.71 -1.98 18.06
N TRP A 64 -7.12 -1.99 16.86
CA TRP A 64 -7.03 -3.23 16.08
C TRP A 64 -6.17 -4.27 16.80
N ALA A 65 -5.05 -3.88 17.40
CA ALA A 65 -4.17 -4.78 18.14
C ALA A 65 -4.81 -5.33 19.41
N GLU A 66 -5.76 -4.62 20.02
CA GLU A 66 -6.52 -5.09 21.19
C GLU A 66 -7.36 -6.34 20.88
N SER A 67 -7.81 -6.49 19.64
CA SER A 67 -8.53 -7.69 19.18
C SER A 67 -7.63 -8.92 18.97
N LYS A 68 -6.30 -8.78 19.17
CA LYS A 68 -5.29 -9.81 18.92
C LYS A 68 -4.73 -10.37 20.24
N LEU A 69 -3.79 -11.32 20.12
CA LEU A 69 -3.15 -11.92 21.29
C LEU A 69 -2.41 -10.86 22.11
N PRO A 70 -2.71 -10.71 23.41
CA PRO A 70 -2.12 -9.66 24.26
C PRO A 70 -0.58 -9.72 24.31
N SER A 71 0.00 -10.93 24.29
CA SER A 71 1.46 -11.16 24.35
C SER A 71 2.22 -10.60 23.14
N ARG A 72 1.53 -10.24 22.04
CA ARG A 72 2.12 -9.72 20.81
C ARG A 72 1.51 -8.38 20.40
N ARG A 73 0.89 -7.66 21.32
CA ARG A 73 0.17 -6.41 21.06
C ARG A 73 1.05 -5.38 20.35
N GLU A 74 2.30 -5.20 20.80
CA GLU A 74 3.24 -4.25 20.20
C GLU A 74 3.55 -4.59 18.72
N GLU A 75 3.73 -5.89 18.41
CA GLU A 75 3.97 -6.33 17.04
C GLU A 75 2.74 -6.08 16.15
N TRP A 76 1.53 -6.33 16.67
CA TRP A 76 0.30 -6.05 15.94
C TRP A 76 0.09 -4.56 15.72
N THR A 77 0.33 -3.72 16.73
CA THR A 77 0.29 -2.26 16.59
C THR A 77 1.30 -1.78 15.54
N LEU A 78 2.54 -2.30 15.60
CA LEU A 78 3.56 -1.97 14.60
C LEU A 78 3.11 -2.36 13.18
N LEU A 79 2.54 -3.55 13.01
CA LEU A 79 2.02 -4.02 11.72
C LEU A 79 0.83 -3.18 11.25
N GLY A 80 -0.09 -2.81 12.15
CA GLY A 80 -1.21 -1.93 11.86
C GLY A 80 -0.77 -0.57 11.32
N ASN A 81 0.21 0.06 11.99
CA ASN A 81 0.80 1.33 11.57
C ASN A 81 1.51 1.25 10.20
N ILE A 82 2.24 0.13 9.94
CA ILE A 82 2.86 -0.12 8.63
C ILE A 82 1.78 -0.21 7.54
N ARG A 83 0.70 -0.96 7.80
CA ARG A 83 -0.40 -1.12 6.86
C ARG A 83 -1.10 0.20 6.58
N GLN A 84 -1.38 0.98 7.62
CA GLN A 84 -2.01 2.30 7.48
C GLN A 84 -1.19 3.24 6.60
N ALA A 85 0.10 3.40 6.89
CA ALA A 85 0.97 4.27 6.10
C ALA A 85 1.09 3.80 4.63
N ALA A 86 1.21 2.48 4.42
CA ALA A 86 1.28 1.93 3.07
C ALA A 86 -0.05 2.09 2.29
N VAL A 87 -1.21 1.91 2.94
CA VAL A 87 -2.53 2.10 2.29
C VAL A 87 -2.78 3.56 1.99
N ALA A 88 -2.34 4.50 2.85
CA ALA A 88 -2.44 5.93 2.58
C ALA A 88 -1.62 6.34 1.35
N LEU A 89 -0.37 5.89 1.24
CA LEU A 89 0.46 6.12 0.05
C LEU A 89 -0.16 5.50 -1.19
N TYR A 90 -0.62 4.25 -1.10
CA TYR A 90 -1.32 3.58 -2.20
C TYR A 90 -2.55 4.36 -2.66
N CYS A 91 -3.38 4.84 -1.73
CA CYS A 91 -4.56 5.65 -2.04
C CYS A 91 -4.17 6.89 -2.84
N ILE A 92 -3.22 7.68 -2.34
CA ILE A 92 -2.82 8.93 -2.97
C ILE A 92 -2.23 8.66 -4.37
N HIS A 93 -1.22 7.79 -4.49
CA HIS A 93 -0.55 7.52 -5.77
C HIS A 93 -1.48 6.93 -6.81
N SER A 94 -2.29 5.96 -6.42
CA SER A 94 -3.18 5.27 -7.35
C SER A 94 -4.31 6.18 -7.86
N LEU A 95 -4.82 7.10 -7.03
CA LEU A 95 -5.87 8.05 -7.43
C LEU A 95 -5.30 9.28 -8.15
N GLN A 96 -4.05 9.67 -7.88
CA GLN A 96 -3.34 10.67 -8.68
C GLN A 96 -3.03 10.14 -10.09
N SER A 97 -2.71 8.87 -10.23
CA SER A 97 -2.41 8.21 -11.52
C SER A 97 -3.57 8.31 -12.52
N ILE A 98 -4.80 8.34 -12.01
CA ILE A 98 -6.03 8.51 -12.82
C ILE A 98 -6.62 9.93 -12.73
N SER A 99 -5.85 10.91 -12.24
CA SER A 99 -6.20 12.33 -12.15
C SER A 99 -7.43 12.65 -11.28
N VAL A 100 -7.82 11.76 -10.36
CA VAL A 100 -8.91 12.02 -9.40
C VAL A 100 -8.41 12.85 -8.21
N LEU A 101 -7.25 12.51 -7.66
CA LEU A 101 -6.60 13.37 -6.67
C LEU A 101 -5.62 14.33 -7.37
N PRO A 102 -5.64 15.63 -7.02
CA PRO A 102 -4.76 16.61 -7.63
C PRO A 102 -3.32 16.49 -7.15
N LEU A 103 -2.37 16.93 -7.99
CA LEU A 103 -0.94 17.04 -7.64
C LEU A 103 -0.68 18.37 -6.90
N ILE A 104 -1.19 18.51 -5.68
CA ILE A 104 -1.03 19.72 -4.87
C ILE A 104 0.03 19.55 -3.77
N PRO A 105 0.63 20.66 -3.28
CA PRO A 105 1.68 20.60 -2.25
C PRO A 105 1.26 19.84 -1.00
N PHE A 106 0.03 20.01 -0.53
CA PHE A 106 -0.50 19.31 0.65
C PHE A 106 -0.44 17.78 0.52
N LEU A 107 -0.87 17.22 -0.62
CA LEU A 107 -0.81 15.76 -0.83
C LEU A 107 0.64 15.27 -1.02
N ARG A 108 1.51 16.08 -1.62
CA ARG A 108 2.94 15.78 -1.71
C ARG A 108 3.59 15.72 -0.32
N GLU A 109 3.29 16.68 0.54
CA GLU A 109 3.76 16.67 1.94
C GLU A 109 3.22 15.46 2.70
N SER A 110 1.96 15.13 2.51
CA SER A 110 1.35 13.93 3.10
C SER A 110 2.07 12.65 2.65
N CYS A 111 2.38 12.50 1.37
CA CYS A 111 3.19 11.37 0.87
C CYS A 111 4.58 11.34 1.50
N PHE A 112 5.26 12.47 1.59
CA PHE A 112 6.56 12.57 2.24
C PHE A 112 6.51 12.11 3.71
N LEU A 113 5.52 12.60 4.49
CA LEU A 113 5.37 12.21 5.89
C LEU A 113 5.06 10.72 6.05
N HIS A 114 4.14 10.17 5.24
CA HIS A 114 3.81 8.75 5.27
C HIS A 114 4.99 7.87 4.84
N SER A 115 5.78 8.29 3.86
CA SER A 115 6.96 7.53 3.42
C SER A 115 8.06 7.50 4.47
N GLN A 116 8.34 8.63 5.13
CA GLN A 116 9.28 8.70 6.23
C GLN A 116 8.83 7.84 7.43
N GLN A 117 7.55 7.90 7.75
CA GLN A 117 6.95 7.05 8.78
C GLN A 117 7.08 5.57 8.41
N LEU A 118 6.67 5.19 7.19
CA LEU A 118 6.71 3.82 6.70
C LEU A 118 8.15 3.27 6.73
N GLN A 119 9.13 4.03 6.25
CA GLN A 119 10.53 3.62 6.28
C GLN A 119 11.02 3.35 7.71
N ARG A 120 10.69 4.23 8.67
CA ARG A 120 11.05 4.05 10.10
C ARG A 120 10.42 2.80 10.69
N LEU A 121 9.15 2.56 10.39
CA LEU A 121 8.42 1.38 10.89
C LEU A 121 8.96 0.09 10.26
N LEU A 122 9.28 0.09 8.97
CA LEU A 122 9.90 -1.06 8.28
C LEU A 122 11.28 -1.40 8.86
N LYS A 123 12.12 -0.41 9.18
CA LYS A 123 13.40 -0.64 9.86
C LYS A 123 13.24 -1.37 11.19
N ARG A 124 12.12 -1.16 11.90
CA ARG A 124 11.81 -1.84 13.16
C ARG A 124 11.20 -3.23 12.95
N ALA A 125 10.38 -3.41 11.91
CA ALA A 125 9.62 -4.63 11.69
C ALA A 125 10.41 -5.74 10.97
N ILE A 126 11.27 -5.39 10.01
CA ILE A 126 12.00 -6.38 9.19
C ILE A 126 12.91 -7.29 10.04
N PRO A 127 13.58 -6.82 11.12
CA PRO A 127 14.34 -7.72 12.00
C PRO A 127 13.48 -8.76 12.74
N LEU A 128 12.16 -8.51 12.89
CA LEU A 128 11.25 -9.39 13.61
C LEU A 128 10.79 -10.55 12.71
N PRO A 129 11.14 -11.81 13.00
CA PRO A 129 10.80 -12.96 12.16
C PRO A 129 9.29 -13.11 11.92
N SER A 130 8.48 -12.78 12.93
CA SER A 130 7.03 -12.85 12.93
C SER A 130 6.37 -11.88 11.96
N LEU A 131 6.99 -10.73 11.66
CA LEU A 131 6.44 -9.69 10.81
C LEU A 131 7.03 -9.68 9.39
N ARG A 132 8.20 -10.26 9.22
CA ARG A 132 9.01 -10.16 8.01
C ARG A 132 8.24 -10.55 6.74
N LEU A 133 7.46 -11.64 6.81
CA LEU A 133 6.68 -12.12 5.66
C LEU A 133 5.61 -11.13 5.18
N PHE A 134 5.20 -10.19 6.02
CA PHE A 134 4.19 -9.20 5.69
C PHE A 134 4.77 -7.92 5.06
N MET A 135 6.10 -7.82 4.90
CA MET A 135 6.77 -6.57 4.53
C MET A 135 6.91 -6.35 3.01
N LEU A 136 6.65 -7.37 2.18
CA LEU A 136 6.84 -7.24 0.73
C LEU A 136 6.02 -6.10 0.13
N TRP A 137 4.70 -6.10 0.34
CA TRP A 137 3.84 -5.06 -0.22
C TRP A 137 4.14 -3.65 0.33
N PRO A 138 4.32 -3.43 1.64
CA PRO A 138 4.76 -2.13 2.14
C PRO A 138 6.09 -1.63 1.56
N LEU A 139 7.06 -2.53 1.31
CA LEU A 139 8.32 -2.19 0.66
C LEU A 139 8.09 -1.76 -0.80
N VAL A 140 7.20 -2.44 -1.52
CA VAL A 140 6.85 -2.07 -2.90
C VAL A 140 6.20 -0.68 -2.95
N VAL A 141 5.23 -0.41 -2.07
CA VAL A 141 4.58 0.90 -2.00
C VAL A 141 5.59 2.01 -1.67
N LEU A 142 6.47 1.76 -0.70
CA LEU A 142 7.57 2.69 -0.38
C LEU A 142 8.50 2.88 -1.58
N GLY A 143 8.75 1.83 -2.34
CA GLY A 143 9.58 1.87 -3.55
C GLY A 143 8.97 2.73 -4.66
N VAL A 144 7.65 2.75 -4.82
CA VAL A 144 7.00 3.66 -5.77
C VAL A 144 7.21 5.11 -5.33
N GLU A 145 7.00 5.43 -4.05
CA GLU A 145 7.24 6.79 -3.54
C GLU A 145 8.72 7.20 -3.62
N ALA A 146 9.66 6.25 -3.55
CA ALA A 146 11.09 6.53 -3.59
C ALA A 146 11.58 7.18 -4.90
N VAL A 147 10.75 7.22 -5.95
CA VAL A 147 11.05 8.01 -7.17
C VAL A 147 11.05 9.52 -6.88
N ASN A 148 10.22 9.95 -5.93
CA ASN A 148 10.12 11.34 -5.48
C ASN A 148 11.06 11.66 -4.30
N GLY A 149 11.69 10.62 -3.72
CA GLY A 149 12.58 10.69 -2.58
C GLY A 149 14.05 10.84 -2.96
N ASP A 150 14.90 10.62 -1.97
CA ASP A 150 16.34 10.57 -2.17
C ASP A 150 16.82 9.15 -2.56
N LEU A 151 18.05 9.06 -3.09
CA LEU A 151 18.67 7.79 -3.45
C LEU A 151 18.83 6.84 -2.25
N SER A 152 18.83 7.35 -1.02
CA SER A 152 18.95 6.54 0.19
C SER A 152 17.70 5.70 0.43
N MET A 153 16.52 6.20 0.08
CA MET A 153 15.27 5.45 0.16
C MET A 153 15.23 4.33 -0.88
N GLN A 154 15.67 4.60 -2.11
CA GLN A 154 15.79 3.58 -3.16
C GLN A 154 16.75 2.47 -2.72
N ALA A 155 17.95 2.84 -2.23
CA ALA A 155 18.94 1.90 -1.72
C ALA A 155 18.38 1.03 -0.56
N PHE A 156 17.66 1.65 0.37
CA PHE A 156 16.99 0.93 1.46
C PHE A 156 16.00 -0.10 0.93
N VAL A 157 15.13 0.27 0.00
CA VAL A 157 14.13 -0.65 -0.58
C VAL A 157 14.82 -1.81 -1.31
N GLN A 158 15.85 -1.55 -2.13
CA GLN A 158 16.61 -2.58 -2.85
C GLN A 158 17.27 -3.58 -1.89
N GLU A 159 17.93 -3.07 -0.84
CA GLU A 159 18.56 -3.89 0.18
C GLU A 159 17.53 -4.80 0.87
N LYS A 160 16.41 -4.22 1.32
CA LYS A 160 15.42 -4.97 2.10
C LYS A 160 14.62 -5.97 1.26
N LEU A 161 14.36 -5.68 -0.01
CA LEU A 161 13.78 -6.68 -0.93
C LEU A 161 14.75 -7.85 -1.17
N SER A 162 16.04 -7.58 -1.34
CA SER A 162 17.06 -8.61 -1.49
C SER A 162 17.21 -9.49 -0.23
N GLU A 163 17.17 -8.86 0.96
CA GLU A 163 17.16 -9.57 2.25
C GLU A 163 15.92 -10.44 2.41
N LEU A 164 14.75 -9.91 2.05
CA LEU A 164 13.48 -10.61 2.15
C LEU A 164 13.47 -11.86 1.26
N SER A 165 13.97 -11.75 0.02
CA SER A 165 14.11 -12.89 -0.89
C SER A 165 15.02 -13.98 -0.32
N ARG A 166 16.19 -13.61 0.20
CA ARG A 166 17.12 -14.56 0.83
C ARG A 166 16.52 -15.26 2.03
N TYR A 167 15.73 -14.52 2.83
CA TYR A 167 15.08 -15.08 4.02
C TYR A 167 13.94 -16.04 3.68
N THR A 168 13.12 -15.68 2.68
CA THR A 168 11.89 -16.43 2.33
C THR A 168 12.15 -17.54 1.32
N GLY A 169 13.25 -17.48 0.58
CA GLY A 169 13.50 -18.33 -0.60
C GLY A 169 12.57 -18.01 -1.79
N MET A 170 11.81 -16.91 -1.73
CA MET A 170 10.86 -16.53 -2.78
C MET A 170 11.50 -15.58 -3.79
N LEU A 171 11.14 -15.73 -5.08
CA LEU A 171 11.57 -14.81 -6.14
C LEU A 171 10.78 -13.51 -6.18
N ALA A 172 9.56 -13.48 -5.61
CA ALA A 172 8.69 -12.30 -5.67
C ALA A 172 9.34 -10.99 -5.19
N PRO A 173 10.13 -10.96 -4.09
CA PRO A 173 10.84 -9.75 -3.70
C PRO A 173 11.89 -9.28 -4.73
N LEU A 174 12.61 -10.20 -5.40
CA LEU A 174 13.56 -9.84 -6.46
C LEU A 174 12.84 -9.32 -7.70
N THR A 175 11.73 -9.95 -8.09
CA THR A 175 10.88 -9.44 -9.17
C THR A 175 10.38 -8.02 -8.86
N ALA A 176 9.97 -7.77 -7.62
CA ALA A 176 9.55 -6.42 -7.20
C ALA A 176 10.71 -5.41 -7.29
N LYS A 177 11.91 -5.81 -6.86
CA LYS A 177 13.13 -5.00 -6.98
C LYS A 177 13.40 -4.62 -8.44
N ASP A 178 13.40 -5.59 -9.36
CA ASP A 178 13.66 -5.36 -10.78
C ASP A 178 12.61 -4.43 -11.42
N VAL A 179 11.33 -4.54 -11.01
CA VAL A 179 10.26 -3.65 -11.46
C VAL A 179 10.52 -2.22 -10.99
N LEU A 180 10.85 -2.04 -9.71
CA LEU A 180 11.11 -0.72 -9.14
C LEU A 180 12.37 -0.08 -9.74
N GLU A 181 13.44 -0.82 -9.97
CA GLU A 181 14.66 -0.32 -10.62
C GLU A 181 14.37 0.18 -12.04
N ARG A 182 13.60 -0.56 -12.82
CA ARG A 182 13.17 -0.12 -14.15
C ARG A 182 12.32 1.15 -14.08
N PHE A 183 11.40 1.21 -13.11
CA PHE A 183 10.55 2.37 -12.88
C PHE A 183 11.38 3.62 -12.54
N TRP A 184 12.32 3.53 -11.59
CA TRP A 184 13.19 4.65 -11.21
C TRP A 184 14.04 5.16 -12.38
N ASN A 185 14.51 4.25 -13.26
CA ASN A 185 15.28 4.59 -14.45
C ASN A 185 14.43 5.11 -15.62
N SER A 186 13.10 4.99 -15.56
CA SER A 186 12.21 5.39 -16.66
C SER A 186 11.93 6.90 -16.71
N GLY A 187 12.20 7.64 -15.64
CA GLY A 187 11.81 9.04 -15.47
C GLY A 187 10.31 9.27 -15.23
N ARG A 188 9.53 8.21 -15.09
CA ARG A 188 8.09 8.27 -14.73
C ARG A 188 7.92 8.29 -13.22
N THR A 189 6.79 8.82 -12.75
CA THR A 189 6.53 9.00 -11.32
C THR A 189 5.17 8.51 -10.84
N ASP A 190 4.29 8.12 -11.78
CA ASP A 190 2.93 7.70 -11.46
C ASP A 190 2.82 6.19 -11.18
N TRP A 191 1.81 5.81 -10.40
CA TRP A 191 1.57 4.43 -9.98
C TRP A 191 1.40 3.46 -11.15
N ASP A 192 0.58 3.81 -12.14
CA ASP A 192 0.25 2.92 -13.25
C ASP A 192 1.46 2.70 -14.18
N SER A 193 2.35 3.67 -14.29
CA SER A 193 3.60 3.52 -15.04
C SER A 193 4.62 2.61 -14.37
N CYS A 194 4.51 2.37 -13.06
CA CYS A 194 5.36 1.40 -12.36
C CYS A 194 4.99 -0.05 -12.75
N PHE A 195 3.71 -0.33 -13.02
CA PHE A 195 3.20 -1.69 -13.16
C PHE A 195 2.55 -1.93 -14.52
N GLU A 196 3.33 -2.34 -15.51
CA GLU A 196 2.88 -2.66 -16.88
C GLU A 196 1.93 -3.87 -16.98
N ARG A 197 1.87 -4.70 -15.92
CA ARG A 197 1.02 -5.88 -15.81
C ARG A 197 0.72 -6.21 -14.35
N PRO A 198 -0.29 -7.04 -14.05
CA PRO A 198 -0.53 -7.52 -12.69
C PRO A 198 0.65 -8.37 -12.19
N TYR A 199 1.20 -8.01 -11.06
CA TYR A 199 2.23 -8.77 -10.35
C TYR A 199 1.67 -9.35 -9.06
N ALA A 200 2.05 -10.59 -8.71
CA ALA A 200 1.55 -11.29 -7.52
C ALA A 200 1.77 -10.49 -6.22
N PHE A 201 2.88 -9.74 -6.11
CA PHE A 201 3.17 -8.93 -4.93
C PHE A 201 2.29 -7.65 -4.81
N ILE A 202 1.60 -7.26 -5.91
CA ILE A 202 0.60 -6.18 -5.88
C ILE A 202 -0.79 -6.77 -5.62
N MET A 203 -1.05 -7.97 -6.14
CA MET A 203 -2.37 -8.60 -6.10
C MET A 203 -2.72 -9.23 -4.75
N VAL A 204 -1.75 -9.42 -3.85
CA VAL A 204 -2.03 -9.94 -2.49
C VAL A 204 -2.99 -9.04 -1.70
N PRO A 205 -2.99 -7.69 -1.87
CA PRO A 205 -4.09 -6.85 -1.40
C PRO A 205 -5.10 -6.47 -2.49
N ALA A 206 -4.78 -6.61 -3.79
CA ALA A 206 -5.71 -6.30 -4.87
C ALA A 206 -6.55 -7.54 -5.21
N VAL A 207 -7.73 -7.63 -4.64
CA VAL A 207 -8.73 -8.59 -5.10
C VAL A 207 -9.11 -8.21 -6.53
N ASP A 208 -8.96 -9.15 -7.45
CA ASP A 208 -9.44 -8.97 -8.82
C ASP A 208 -10.98 -8.91 -8.80
N VAL A 209 -11.49 -7.69 -8.74
CA VAL A 209 -12.94 -7.43 -8.67
C VAL A 209 -13.64 -7.76 -9.98
N SER A 210 -12.89 -7.97 -11.07
CA SER A 210 -13.48 -8.34 -12.37
C SER A 210 -14.12 -9.74 -12.38
N LYS A 211 -13.77 -10.57 -11.38
CA LYS A 211 -14.33 -11.92 -11.19
C LYS A 211 -15.46 -11.99 -10.15
N LEU A 212 -15.91 -10.84 -9.62
CA LEU A 212 -17.00 -10.75 -8.65
C LEU A 212 -18.31 -10.26 -9.26
N SER A 213 -18.37 -10.16 -10.60
CA SER A 213 -19.58 -9.86 -11.37
C SER A 213 -20.29 -11.13 -11.80
#